data_70eb941bc74793b37242377916f83d3d
#
_entry.id   70eb941bc74793b37242377916f83d3d
#
_cell.length_a   1.000
_cell.length_b   1.000
_cell.length_c   1.000
_cell.angle_alpha   90.00
_cell.angle_beta   90.00
_cell.angle_gamma   90.00
#
_symmetry.space_group_name_H-M   'P 1'
#
loop_
_entity.id
_entity.type
_entity.pdbx_description
1 polymer ?
#
loop_
_entity_poly.entity_id
_entity_poly.type
_entity_poly.pdbx_seq_one_letter_code
_entity_poly.pdbx_strand_id
1 'polypeptide(L)'
;MYDLNENLKRSAHNFPDRPVYVYQGESTTYAELDQQVEFLAAALAKRGIGSGDAVALLLDNRPEFVSAYYAILRVGAAVVPMNPIYTPREISYILSNSHTKAVVALPGLAPTINSLKEELPELQLVIYTEPVGEELTIGQLISEKVTEYEEPERHEDNLAVILYTSGTTGQPKGAMLSHRNMDSNAEAMGILFELEPDDRVVAVLPMFHVFCMTVCLNGPIRSGSTILIVQRFHPVEVVNVIRDQKASCFAGVPTMYNYMLQLPSATRADFSTIRVCCSGGASMPVELLHKFEEKFGVKIMEGYGLSEAAPATVFNPIRGTRKPGSVGIDLPGVTNKVVDPEGNEVPRGEVGELIVYGPNVMLGYLGLPEETKAALKDGWLYTGDLARMDEEGYVYIVDRKKDMILVDGYNVYPREVEEVLYQHPAIIEAAVIGVPDEVHGEAVKAFVALKEIAVSQEEILSFCHDKLAKYKIPRQVEFVAELPKNSTGKILRRSLRS
;
A
#
# COMPACT_ATOMS: atom_id res chain seq x y z
N MET A 1 1.48 20.03 -15.22
CA MET A 1 1.10 20.27 -13.80
C MET A 1 0.55 18.97 -13.27
N TYR A 2 1.03 18.52 -12.13
CA TYR A 2 0.50 17.35 -11.42
C TYR A 2 -0.67 17.76 -10.55
N ASP A 3 -1.88 17.29 -10.88
CA ASP A 3 -3.10 17.53 -10.10
C ASP A 3 -4.06 16.35 -10.24
N LEU A 4 -4.35 15.68 -9.14
CA LEU A 4 -5.25 14.53 -9.11
C LEU A 4 -6.66 14.84 -9.58
N ASN A 5 -7.18 16.05 -9.29
CA ASN A 5 -8.50 16.46 -9.75
C ASN A 5 -8.55 16.74 -11.24
N GLU A 6 -7.51 17.36 -11.79
CA GLU A 6 -7.44 17.60 -13.23
C GLU A 6 -7.37 16.28 -14.02
N ASN A 7 -6.80 15.21 -13.43
CA ASN A 7 -6.86 13.88 -14.03
C ASN A 7 -8.28 13.34 -14.10
N LEU A 8 -9.07 13.48 -13.02
CA LEU A 8 -10.49 13.08 -13.03
C LEU A 8 -11.29 13.89 -14.04
N LYS A 9 -11.19 15.22 -14.02
CA LYS A 9 -11.88 16.11 -14.98
C LYS A 9 -11.54 15.78 -16.42
N ARG A 10 -10.23 15.58 -16.71
CA ARG A 10 -9.77 15.20 -18.05
C ARG A 10 -10.34 13.85 -18.50
N SER A 11 -10.35 12.85 -17.62
CA SER A 11 -10.92 11.54 -17.94
C SER A 11 -12.43 11.58 -18.09
N ALA A 12 -13.14 12.37 -17.27
CA ALA A 12 -14.57 12.61 -17.41
C ALA A 12 -14.93 13.35 -18.72
N HIS A 13 -14.08 14.29 -19.15
CA HIS A 13 -14.24 14.97 -20.43
C HIS A 13 -14.02 14.04 -21.62
N ASN A 14 -12.95 13.23 -21.58
CA ASN A 14 -12.54 12.39 -22.71
C ASN A 14 -13.35 11.09 -22.81
N PHE A 15 -13.83 10.57 -21.69
CA PHE A 15 -14.50 9.25 -21.59
C PHE A 15 -15.76 9.32 -20.71
N PRO A 16 -16.70 10.26 -20.94
CA PRO A 16 -17.83 10.55 -20.04
C PRO A 16 -18.68 9.33 -19.72
N ASP A 17 -18.95 8.49 -20.72
CA ASP A 17 -19.85 7.33 -20.63
C ASP A 17 -19.15 6.04 -20.23
N ARG A 18 -17.81 6.07 -20.07
CA ARG A 18 -17.08 4.88 -19.59
C ARG A 18 -17.29 4.65 -18.11
N PRO A 19 -17.40 3.39 -17.65
CA PRO A 19 -17.39 3.09 -16.23
C PRO A 19 -16.06 3.53 -15.60
N VAL A 20 -16.12 4.41 -14.61
CA VAL A 20 -14.96 4.71 -13.76
C VAL A 20 -14.74 3.60 -12.76
N TYR A 21 -15.82 3.04 -12.22
CA TYR A 21 -15.74 1.85 -11.37
C TYR A 21 -16.98 0.94 -11.54
N VAL A 22 -16.77 -0.31 -11.12
CA VAL A 22 -17.84 -1.30 -10.93
C VAL A 22 -17.78 -1.77 -9.47
N TYR A 23 -18.91 -1.75 -8.78
CA TYR A 23 -19.05 -2.20 -7.40
C TYR A 23 -20.31 -3.02 -7.24
N GLN A 24 -20.22 -4.27 -6.78
CA GLN A 24 -21.35 -5.19 -6.59
C GLN A 24 -22.25 -5.35 -7.84
N GLY A 25 -21.64 -5.27 -9.02
CA GLY A 25 -22.35 -5.40 -10.30
C GLY A 25 -22.92 -4.10 -10.87
N GLU A 26 -22.98 -3.04 -10.08
CA GLU A 26 -23.40 -1.71 -10.52
C GLU A 26 -22.20 -0.90 -11.01
N SER A 27 -22.39 -0.14 -12.10
CA SER A 27 -21.36 0.72 -12.67
C SER A 27 -21.70 2.19 -12.51
N THR A 28 -20.68 3.00 -12.26
CA THR A 28 -20.74 4.47 -12.29
C THR A 28 -19.81 4.96 -13.38
N THR A 29 -20.26 5.90 -14.19
CA THR A 29 -19.48 6.49 -15.27
C THR A 29 -18.57 7.60 -14.78
N TYR A 30 -17.57 7.98 -15.59
CA TYR A 30 -16.70 9.13 -15.30
C TYR A 30 -17.47 10.44 -15.15
N ALA A 31 -18.47 10.69 -16.01
CA ALA A 31 -19.33 11.87 -15.92
C ALA A 31 -20.13 11.89 -14.61
N GLU A 32 -20.70 10.76 -14.20
CA GLU A 32 -21.46 10.64 -12.96
C GLU A 32 -20.56 10.86 -11.73
N LEU A 33 -19.36 10.28 -11.72
CA LEU A 33 -18.43 10.49 -10.61
C LEU A 33 -17.98 11.95 -10.53
N ASP A 34 -17.61 12.58 -11.64
CA ASP A 34 -17.16 13.97 -11.65
C ASP A 34 -18.27 14.91 -11.15
N GLN A 35 -19.52 14.65 -11.53
CA GLN A 35 -20.69 15.39 -11.03
C GLN A 35 -20.92 15.15 -9.52
N GLN A 36 -20.79 13.91 -9.03
CA GLN A 36 -20.90 13.61 -7.60
C GLN A 36 -19.82 14.33 -6.80
N VAL A 37 -18.60 14.33 -7.32
CA VAL A 37 -17.44 15.00 -6.70
C VAL A 37 -17.68 16.52 -6.65
N GLU A 38 -18.22 17.11 -7.71
CA GLU A 38 -18.57 18.55 -7.76
C GLU A 38 -19.58 18.91 -6.69
N PHE A 39 -20.70 18.18 -6.62
CA PHE A 39 -21.74 18.45 -5.62
C PHE A 39 -21.23 18.26 -4.19
N LEU A 40 -20.44 17.21 -3.96
CA LEU A 40 -19.89 16.94 -2.64
C LEU A 40 -18.84 17.97 -2.22
N ALA A 41 -17.97 18.42 -3.15
CA ALA A 41 -16.99 19.47 -2.89
C ALA A 41 -17.68 20.80 -2.55
N ALA A 42 -18.71 21.20 -3.31
CA ALA A 42 -19.48 22.39 -3.03
C ALA A 42 -20.23 22.31 -1.69
N ALA A 43 -20.78 21.14 -1.34
CA ALA A 43 -21.43 20.92 -0.05
C ALA A 43 -20.46 20.98 1.14
N LEU A 44 -19.21 20.50 0.95
CA LEU A 44 -18.12 20.65 1.93
C LEU A 44 -17.69 22.11 2.08
N ALA A 45 -17.48 22.81 0.98
CA ALA A 45 -17.12 24.24 0.97
C ALA A 45 -18.17 25.08 1.70
N LYS A 46 -19.47 24.85 1.44
CA LYS A 46 -20.59 25.52 2.13
C LYS A 46 -20.55 25.31 3.66
N ARG A 47 -19.93 24.21 4.12
CA ARG A 47 -19.76 23.89 5.54
C ARG A 47 -18.39 24.31 6.10
N GLY A 48 -17.68 25.15 5.34
CA GLY A 48 -16.42 25.75 5.77
C GLY A 48 -15.20 24.84 5.68
N ILE A 49 -15.26 23.77 4.86
CA ILE A 49 -14.09 22.97 4.51
C ILE A 49 -13.43 23.56 3.27
N GLY A 50 -12.11 23.75 3.30
CA GLY A 50 -11.38 24.38 2.20
C GLY A 50 -9.88 24.15 2.25
N SER A 51 -9.13 24.97 1.52
CA SER A 51 -7.68 24.90 1.44
C SER A 51 -7.03 25.01 2.82
N GLY A 52 -6.11 24.08 3.10
CA GLY A 52 -5.40 23.98 4.38
C GLY A 52 -6.11 23.16 5.45
N ASP A 53 -7.36 22.76 5.23
CA ASP A 53 -8.06 21.85 6.13
C ASP A 53 -7.66 20.39 5.88
N ALA A 54 -7.87 19.52 6.87
CA ALA A 54 -7.73 18.08 6.75
C ALA A 54 -9.08 17.40 6.96
N VAL A 55 -9.38 16.39 6.14
CA VAL A 55 -10.59 15.58 6.24
C VAL A 55 -10.22 14.10 6.28
N ALA A 56 -10.66 13.41 7.33
CA ALA A 56 -10.38 11.99 7.51
C ALA A 56 -11.39 11.10 6.77
N LEU A 57 -10.89 10.00 6.19
CA LEU A 57 -11.69 8.93 5.59
C LEU A 57 -11.50 7.64 6.38
N LEU A 58 -12.50 7.27 7.18
CA LEU A 58 -12.58 6.01 7.93
C LEU A 58 -13.50 5.02 7.18
N LEU A 59 -13.06 4.65 5.99
CA LEU A 59 -13.83 3.85 5.03
C LEU A 59 -13.06 2.61 4.56
N ASP A 60 -13.78 1.55 4.29
CA ASP A 60 -13.29 0.40 3.51
C ASP A 60 -13.40 0.68 1.99
N ASN A 61 -13.11 -0.32 1.15
CA ASN A 61 -13.21 -0.17 -0.30
C ASN A 61 -14.67 -0.05 -0.74
N ARG A 62 -15.06 1.13 -1.18
CA ARG A 62 -16.41 1.46 -1.62
C ARG A 62 -16.47 2.70 -2.50
N PRO A 63 -17.56 2.91 -3.25
CA PRO A 63 -17.75 4.10 -4.07
C PRO A 63 -17.60 5.42 -3.32
N GLU A 64 -18.09 5.49 -2.08
CA GLU A 64 -18.03 6.69 -1.24
C GLU A 64 -16.59 7.07 -0.87
N PHE A 65 -15.66 6.10 -0.80
CA PHE A 65 -14.24 6.43 -0.66
C PHE A 65 -13.75 7.22 -1.86
N VAL A 66 -14.10 6.79 -3.08
CA VAL A 66 -13.66 7.43 -4.32
C VAL A 66 -14.23 8.85 -4.44
N SER A 67 -15.55 9.01 -4.26
CA SER A 67 -16.21 10.32 -4.37
C SER A 67 -15.74 11.29 -3.28
N ALA A 68 -15.60 10.84 -2.02
CA ALA A 68 -15.12 11.67 -0.93
C ALA A 68 -13.64 12.05 -1.11
N TYR A 69 -12.78 11.11 -1.51
CA TYR A 69 -11.36 11.37 -1.77
C TYR A 69 -11.19 12.52 -2.77
N TYR A 70 -11.84 12.43 -3.93
CA TYR A 70 -11.73 13.46 -4.95
C TYR A 70 -12.46 14.77 -4.59
N ALA A 71 -13.56 14.72 -3.83
CA ALA A 71 -14.25 15.92 -3.38
C ALA A 71 -13.44 16.72 -2.35
N ILE A 72 -12.76 16.04 -1.43
CA ILE A 72 -11.85 16.67 -0.46
C ILE A 72 -10.68 17.34 -1.17
N LEU A 73 -10.08 16.66 -2.13
CA LEU A 73 -9.00 17.23 -2.94
C LEU A 73 -9.52 18.43 -3.78
N ARG A 74 -10.74 18.35 -4.32
CA ARG A 74 -11.34 19.41 -5.17
C ARG A 74 -11.58 20.68 -4.38
N VAL A 75 -11.97 20.59 -3.13
CA VAL A 75 -12.15 21.77 -2.26
C VAL A 75 -10.82 22.29 -1.70
N GLY A 76 -9.69 21.67 -2.06
CA GLY A 76 -8.33 22.06 -1.65
C GLY A 76 -7.90 21.58 -0.28
N ALA A 77 -8.67 20.69 0.33
CA ALA A 77 -8.34 20.07 1.62
C ALA A 77 -7.46 18.83 1.44
N ALA A 78 -6.72 18.46 2.49
CA ALA A 78 -5.93 17.23 2.53
C ALA A 78 -6.76 16.05 3.00
N VAL A 79 -6.58 14.88 2.35
CA VAL A 79 -7.19 13.63 2.77
C VAL A 79 -6.34 12.97 3.85
N VAL A 80 -6.96 12.50 4.94
CA VAL A 80 -6.34 11.65 5.97
C VAL A 80 -6.99 10.26 5.90
N PRO A 81 -6.49 9.36 5.04
CA PRO A 81 -7.07 8.03 4.91
C PRO A 81 -6.68 7.18 6.12
N MET A 82 -7.68 6.54 6.72
CA MET A 82 -7.50 5.78 7.95
C MET A 82 -8.14 4.40 7.83
N ASN A 83 -7.50 3.42 8.46
CA ASN A 83 -8.08 2.10 8.58
C ASN A 83 -9.30 2.13 9.52
N PRO A 84 -10.50 1.71 9.07
CA PRO A 84 -11.71 1.74 9.90
C PRO A 84 -11.70 0.76 11.09
N ILE A 85 -10.68 -0.13 11.17
CA ILE A 85 -10.52 -1.03 12.32
C ILE A 85 -9.57 -0.50 13.40
N TYR A 86 -9.05 0.74 13.26
CA TYR A 86 -8.22 1.34 14.30
C TYR A 86 -8.98 1.47 15.61
N THR A 87 -8.23 1.37 16.71
CA THR A 87 -8.76 1.58 18.04
C THR A 87 -9.18 3.04 18.27
N PRO A 88 -10.09 3.34 19.21
CA PRO A 88 -10.44 4.72 19.53
C PRO A 88 -9.23 5.60 19.85
N ARG A 89 -8.21 5.04 20.53
CA ARG A 89 -6.97 5.75 20.85
C ARG A 89 -6.16 6.12 19.62
N GLU A 90 -6.06 5.21 18.64
CA GLU A 90 -5.36 5.49 17.38
C GLU A 90 -6.11 6.53 16.55
N ILE A 91 -7.46 6.43 16.51
CA ILE A 91 -8.32 7.39 15.82
C ILE A 91 -8.15 8.78 16.45
N SER A 92 -8.29 8.89 17.78
CA SER A 92 -8.12 10.16 18.51
C SER A 92 -6.77 10.80 18.22
N TYR A 93 -5.69 10.02 18.31
CA TYR A 93 -4.34 10.51 18.02
C TYR A 93 -4.19 11.07 16.61
N ILE A 94 -4.66 10.34 15.60
CA ILE A 94 -4.51 10.74 14.19
C ILE A 94 -5.35 11.99 13.90
N LEU A 95 -6.62 12.03 14.35
CA LEU A 95 -7.50 13.17 14.13
C LEU A 95 -6.98 14.44 14.80
N SER A 96 -6.46 14.31 16.04
CA SER A 96 -5.86 15.44 16.77
C SER A 96 -4.56 15.90 16.11
N ASN A 97 -3.65 14.99 15.78
CA ASN A 97 -2.34 15.33 15.20
C ASN A 97 -2.45 15.94 13.81
N SER A 98 -3.44 15.52 13.00
CA SER A 98 -3.69 16.07 11.66
C SER A 98 -4.57 17.32 11.66
N HIS A 99 -5.02 17.81 12.84
CA HIS A 99 -5.95 18.92 12.95
C HIS A 99 -7.21 18.69 12.09
N THR A 100 -7.72 17.45 12.08
CA THR A 100 -8.84 17.04 11.24
C THR A 100 -10.10 17.83 11.56
N LYS A 101 -10.66 18.50 10.57
CA LYS A 101 -11.85 19.35 10.69
C LYS A 101 -13.15 18.61 10.38
N ALA A 102 -13.07 17.61 9.51
CA ALA A 102 -14.21 16.76 9.15
C ALA A 102 -13.82 15.28 9.07
N VAL A 103 -14.78 14.40 9.31
CA VAL A 103 -14.62 12.94 9.19
C VAL A 103 -15.73 12.39 8.31
N VAL A 104 -15.36 11.55 7.36
CA VAL A 104 -16.28 10.68 6.61
C VAL A 104 -16.08 9.26 7.09
N ALA A 105 -17.11 8.62 7.62
CA ALA A 105 -16.99 7.35 8.32
C ALA A 105 -18.09 6.33 8.00
N LEU A 106 -17.79 5.08 8.31
CA LEU A 106 -18.78 4.00 8.34
C LEU A 106 -19.75 4.18 9.51
N PRO A 107 -21.06 3.84 9.37
CA PRO A 107 -22.06 3.96 10.45
C PRO A 107 -21.65 3.23 11.74
N GLY A 108 -20.99 2.08 11.60
CA GLY A 108 -20.51 1.29 12.75
C GLY A 108 -19.50 2.01 13.64
N LEU A 109 -18.88 3.09 13.17
CA LEU A 109 -17.92 3.91 13.93
C LEU A 109 -18.57 5.05 14.71
N ALA A 110 -19.89 5.26 14.58
CA ALA A 110 -20.60 6.34 15.25
C ALA A 110 -20.40 6.35 16.77
N PRO A 111 -20.48 5.22 17.50
CA PRO A 111 -20.22 5.23 18.95
C PRO A 111 -18.80 5.71 19.28
N THR A 112 -17.81 5.28 18.50
CA THR A 112 -16.41 5.69 18.67
C THR A 112 -16.23 7.18 18.42
N ILE A 113 -16.70 7.68 17.27
CA ILE A 113 -16.54 9.09 16.89
C ILE A 113 -17.27 9.99 17.91
N ASN A 114 -18.48 9.61 18.34
CA ASN A 114 -19.22 10.37 19.35
C ASN A 114 -18.50 10.43 20.69
N SER A 115 -17.84 9.34 21.11
CA SER A 115 -17.05 9.34 22.36
C SER A 115 -15.82 10.24 22.29
N LEU A 116 -15.31 10.52 21.08
CA LEU A 116 -14.10 11.34 20.87
C LEU A 116 -14.41 12.83 20.59
N LYS A 117 -15.68 13.20 20.28
CA LYS A 117 -16.04 14.58 19.92
C LYS A 117 -15.61 15.62 20.98
N GLU A 118 -15.72 15.30 22.27
CA GLU A 118 -15.35 16.22 23.35
C GLU A 118 -13.81 16.43 23.43
N GLU A 119 -13.04 15.43 23.02
CA GLU A 119 -11.58 15.46 23.01
C GLU A 119 -11.01 16.12 21.74
N LEU A 120 -11.84 16.34 20.72
CA LEU A 120 -11.45 16.80 19.39
C LEU A 120 -12.17 18.10 19.02
N PRO A 121 -11.81 19.25 19.64
CA PRO A 121 -12.52 20.52 19.43
C PRO A 121 -12.44 21.06 17.99
N GLU A 122 -11.47 20.62 17.20
CA GLU A 122 -11.32 20.99 15.80
C GLU A 122 -12.25 20.19 14.88
N LEU A 123 -12.76 19.03 15.31
CA LEU A 123 -13.69 18.20 14.55
C LEU A 123 -15.09 18.85 14.53
N GLN A 124 -15.41 19.53 13.46
CA GLN A 124 -16.65 20.31 13.30
C GLN A 124 -17.73 19.57 12.52
N LEU A 125 -17.36 18.63 11.65
CA LEU A 125 -18.27 17.95 10.74
C LEU A 125 -18.04 16.45 10.73
N VAL A 126 -19.12 15.68 10.91
CA VAL A 126 -19.12 14.24 10.77
C VAL A 126 -20.13 13.84 9.69
N ILE A 127 -19.70 13.01 8.76
CA ILE A 127 -20.48 12.55 7.61
C ILE A 127 -20.41 11.02 7.60
N TYR A 128 -21.54 10.35 7.41
CA TYR A 128 -21.58 8.90 7.31
C TYR A 128 -21.92 8.43 5.89
N THR A 129 -21.59 7.19 5.58
CA THR A 129 -22.00 6.57 4.30
C THR A 129 -23.50 6.25 4.26
N GLU A 130 -24.09 5.98 5.42
CA GLU A 130 -25.49 5.63 5.60
C GLU A 130 -26.08 6.39 6.81
N PRO A 131 -27.42 6.51 6.93
CA PRO A 131 -28.04 7.29 7.99
C PRO A 131 -27.66 6.83 9.41
N VAL A 132 -27.25 7.80 10.26
CA VAL A 132 -26.97 7.62 11.68
C VAL A 132 -27.68 8.76 12.45
N GLY A 133 -28.86 8.51 12.96
CA GLY A 133 -29.67 9.54 13.63
C GLY A 133 -29.93 10.75 12.72
N GLU A 134 -29.57 11.94 13.18
CA GLU A 134 -29.69 13.20 12.42
C GLU A 134 -28.38 13.62 11.73
N GLU A 135 -27.33 12.82 11.83
CA GLU A 135 -26.03 13.14 11.22
C GLU A 135 -26.10 13.08 9.68
N LEU A 136 -25.26 13.86 9.04
CA LEU A 136 -25.23 13.96 7.57
C LEU A 136 -24.72 12.70 6.91
N THR A 137 -25.22 12.45 5.69
CA THR A 137 -24.66 11.38 4.84
C THR A 137 -24.09 11.93 3.53
N ILE A 138 -23.14 11.18 2.95
CA ILE A 138 -22.60 11.52 1.60
C ILE A 138 -23.74 11.67 0.59
N GLY A 139 -24.69 10.72 0.60
CA GLY A 139 -25.84 10.76 -0.30
C GLY A 139 -26.71 12.00 -0.14
N GLN A 140 -26.95 12.47 1.10
CA GLN A 140 -27.66 13.73 1.35
C GLN A 140 -26.89 14.92 0.80
N LEU A 141 -25.55 15.01 1.05
CA LEU A 141 -24.71 16.09 0.56
C LEU A 141 -24.71 16.18 -0.97
N ILE A 142 -24.59 15.06 -1.66
CA ILE A 142 -24.68 15.00 -3.12
C ILE A 142 -26.08 15.41 -3.59
N SER A 143 -27.15 15.04 -2.88
CA SER A 143 -28.54 15.34 -3.22
C SER A 143 -28.89 16.83 -3.06
N GLU A 144 -28.11 17.60 -2.29
CA GLU A 144 -28.27 19.06 -2.20
C GLU A 144 -28.00 19.75 -3.55
N LYS A 145 -27.24 19.11 -4.45
CA LYS A 145 -26.88 19.63 -5.78
C LYS A 145 -26.33 21.05 -5.75
N VAL A 146 -25.56 21.36 -4.71
CA VAL A 146 -24.88 22.66 -4.60
C VAL A 146 -23.80 22.72 -5.68
N THR A 147 -23.76 23.83 -6.42
CA THR A 147 -22.73 24.08 -7.46
C THR A 147 -22.02 25.42 -7.25
N GLU A 148 -22.58 26.26 -6.37
CA GLU A 148 -22.04 27.59 -6.11
C GLU A 148 -20.96 27.53 -5.03
N TYR A 149 -19.72 27.38 -5.43
CA TYR A 149 -18.54 27.59 -4.60
C TYR A 149 -17.37 28.05 -5.48
N GLU A 150 -16.45 28.77 -4.91
CA GLU A 150 -15.23 29.18 -5.58
C GLU A 150 -14.20 28.05 -5.47
N GLU A 151 -13.91 27.39 -6.59
CA GLU A 151 -12.89 26.35 -6.63
C GLU A 151 -11.51 26.98 -6.37
N PRO A 152 -10.76 26.49 -5.37
CA PRO A 152 -9.49 27.12 -5.02
C PRO A 152 -8.45 26.90 -6.12
N GLU A 153 -7.57 27.90 -6.27
CA GLU A 153 -6.35 27.72 -7.07
C GLU A 153 -5.48 26.65 -6.42
N ARG A 154 -5.07 25.66 -7.20
CA ARG A 154 -4.24 24.56 -6.73
C ARG A 154 -2.87 24.62 -7.40
N HIS A 155 -1.85 24.32 -6.60
CA HIS A 155 -0.48 24.10 -7.04
C HIS A 155 -0.10 22.65 -6.82
N GLU A 156 0.73 22.12 -7.69
CA GLU A 156 1.17 20.70 -7.60
C GLU A 156 1.88 20.34 -6.29
N ASP A 157 2.42 21.33 -5.59
CA ASP A 157 3.07 21.14 -4.28
C ASP A 157 2.11 21.34 -3.09
N ASN A 158 0.82 21.65 -3.33
CA ASN A 158 -0.17 21.66 -2.26
C ASN A 158 -0.32 20.27 -1.65
N LEU A 159 -0.51 20.23 -0.32
CA LEU A 159 -0.74 19.00 0.42
C LEU A 159 -2.03 18.32 -0.07
N ALA A 160 -1.93 17.07 -0.49
CA ALA A 160 -3.06 16.27 -0.96
C ALA A 160 -3.45 15.19 0.04
N VAL A 161 -2.46 14.50 0.63
CA VAL A 161 -2.72 13.35 1.51
C VAL A 161 -1.76 13.37 2.71
N ILE A 162 -2.26 13.02 3.89
CA ILE A 162 -1.45 12.76 5.09
C ILE A 162 -1.59 11.28 5.42
N LEU A 163 -0.54 10.49 5.17
CA LEU A 163 -0.53 9.05 5.42
C LEU A 163 0.15 8.73 6.75
N TYR A 164 -0.60 8.13 7.68
CA TYR A 164 -0.03 7.69 8.94
C TYR A 164 0.61 6.31 8.81
N THR A 165 1.92 6.27 9.11
CA THR A 165 2.71 5.05 9.12
C THR A 165 3.02 4.61 10.54
N SER A 166 3.09 3.30 10.78
CA SER A 166 3.54 2.76 12.07
C SER A 166 5.03 3.05 12.24
N GLY A 167 5.35 4.17 12.91
CA GLY A 167 6.71 4.56 13.22
C GLY A 167 7.46 3.52 14.05
N THR A 168 8.80 3.58 14.02
CA THR A 168 9.68 2.74 14.85
C THR A 168 9.62 3.11 16.34
N THR A 169 9.16 4.33 16.65
CA THR A 169 9.14 4.94 17.98
C THR A 169 7.83 4.74 18.76
N GLY A 170 6.87 4.01 18.20
CA GLY A 170 5.61 3.66 18.88
C GLY A 170 4.40 4.50 18.51
N GLN A 171 4.54 5.78 18.17
CA GLN A 171 3.46 6.63 17.66
C GLN A 171 3.48 6.68 16.13
N PRO A 172 2.31 6.63 15.45
CA PRO A 172 2.25 6.80 14.00
C PRO A 172 2.74 8.19 13.56
N LYS A 173 3.47 8.26 12.43
CA LYS A 173 3.93 9.50 11.84
C LYS A 173 3.12 9.80 10.59
N GLY A 174 2.64 11.04 10.44
CA GLY A 174 1.90 11.50 9.27
C GLY A 174 2.85 11.94 8.14
N ALA A 175 3.09 11.10 7.13
CA ALA A 175 3.82 11.48 5.94
C ALA A 175 2.97 12.42 5.07
N MET A 176 3.45 13.63 4.80
CA MET A 176 2.76 14.64 3.99
C MET A 176 3.09 14.45 2.52
N LEU A 177 2.07 14.19 1.71
CA LEU A 177 2.20 13.97 0.26
C LEU A 177 1.45 15.07 -0.50
N SER A 178 2.14 15.71 -1.44
CA SER A 178 1.54 16.71 -2.33
C SER A 178 0.81 16.06 -3.51
N HIS A 179 0.06 16.88 -4.27
CA HIS A 179 -0.49 16.47 -5.56
C HIS A 179 0.62 15.96 -6.50
N ARG A 180 1.78 16.64 -6.53
CA ARG A 180 2.96 16.22 -7.30
C ARG A 180 3.42 14.82 -6.90
N ASN A 181 3.56 14.56 -5.60
CA ASN A 181 4.05 13.27 -5.13
C ASN A 181 3.12 12.12 -5.55
N MET A 182 1.81 12.27 -5.33
CA MET A 182 0.82 11.25 -5.65
C MET A 182 0.63 11.06 -7.16
N ASP A 183 0.50 12.16 -7.90
CA ASP A 183 0.18 12.11 -9.32
C ASP A 183 1.38 11.70 -10.19
N SER A 184 2.60 12.14 -9.85
CA SER A 184 3.81 11.68 -10.57
C SER A 184 4.01 10.16 -10.43
N ASN A 185 3.68 9.61 -9.27
CA ASN A 185 3.77 8.17 -9.06
C ASN A 185 2.65 7.41 -9.78
N ALA A 186 1.42 7.96 -9.79
CA ALA A 186 0.33 7.44 -10.61
C ALA A 186 0.65 7.46 -12.10
N GLU A 187 1.30 8.53 -12.60
CA GLU A 187 1.80 8.62 -13.98
C GLU A 187 2.84 7.55 -14.28
N ALA A 188 3.86 7.42 -13.42
CA ALA A 188 4.92 6.44 -13.59
C ALA A 188 4.38 5.01 -13.64
N MET A 189 3.40 4.69 -12.77
CA MET A 189 2.73 3.39 -12.77
C MET A 189 1.85 3.19 -14.01
N GLY A 190 1.15 4.22 -14.47
CA GLY A 190 0.37 4.20 -15.70
C GLY A 190 1.25 3.91 -16.93
N ILE A 191 2.40 4.55 -17.02
CA ILE A 191 3.40 4.30 -18.07
C ILE A 191 3.95 2.88 -17.98
N LEU A 192 4.38 2.44 -16.79
CA LEU A 192 4.95 1.12 -16.57
C LEU A 192 3.97 0.00 -16.92
N PHE A 193 2.71 0.13 -16.51
CA PHE A 193 1.66 -0.85 -16.75
C PHE A 193 1.00 -0.69 -18.13
N GLU A 194 1.42 0.33 -18.88
CA GLU A 194 0.81 0.66 -20.16
C GLU A 194 -0.72 0.74 -20.04
N LEU A 195 -1.19 1.45 -19.00
CA LEU A 195 -2.62 1.56 -18.73
C LEU A 195 -3.34 2.34 -19.84
N GLU A 196 -4.38 1.72 -20.39
CA GLU A 196 -5.24 2.27 -21.41
C GLU A 196 -6.69 2.36 -20.92
N PRO A 197 -7.56 3.16 -21.58
CA PRO A 197 -8.96 3.29 -21.17
C PRO A 197 -9.76 1.98 -21.13
N ASP A 198 -9.36 0.97 -21.92
CA ASP A 198 -10.03 -0.36 -21.95
C ASP A 198 -9.60 -1.27 -20.79
N ASP A 199 -8.60 -0.87 -20.00
CA ASP A 199 -8.14 -1.66 -18.86
C ASP A 199 -9.16 -1.68 -17.72
N ARG A 200 -9.13 -2.79 -16.99
CA ARG A 200 -9.99 -3.04 -15.83
C ARG A 200 -9.12 -3.50 -14.66
N VAL A 201 -8.98 -2.62 -13.67
CA VAL A 201 -8.02 -2.79 -12.56
C VAL A 201 -8.74 -3.23 -11.30
N VAL A 202 -8.36 -4.38 -10.75
CA VAL A 202 -8.95 -4.89 -9.48
C VAL A 202 -8.42 -4.07 -8.29
N ALA A 203 -9.32 -3.42 -7.57
CA ALA A 203 -9.04 -2.67 -6.35
C ALA A 203 -9.53 -3.47 -5.13
N VAL A 204 -8.74 -4.45 -4.71
CA VAL A 204 -9.00 -5.28 -3.52
C VAL A 204 -8.06 -4.94 -2.35
N LEU A 205 -6.91 -4.35 -2.64
CA LEU A 205 -6.06 -3.76 -1.61
C LEU A 205 -6.83 -2.62 -0.92
N PRO A 206 -6.61 -2.37 0.39
CA PRO A 206 -7.29 -1.29 1.08
C PRO A 206 -7.06 0.07 0.42
N MET A 207 -8.13 0.79 0.05
CA MET A 207 -8.03 2.11 -0.59
C MET A 207 -7.43 3.18 0.32
N PHE A 208 -7.51 2.99 1.65
CA PHE A 208 -6.82 3.86 2.61
C PHE A 208 -5.30 3.65 2.65
N HIS A 209 -4.77 2.64 1.97
CA HIS A 209 -3.34 2.38 1.86
C HIS A 209 -2.80 2.92 0.54
N VAL A 210 -1.64 3.58 0.58
CA VAL A 210 -1.04 4.27 -0.56
C VAL A 210 -0.84 3.37 -1.79
N PHE A 211 -0.60 2.07 -1.62
CA PHE A 211 -0.43 1.14 -2.73
C PHE A 211 -1.71 1.05 -3.57
N CYS A 212 -2.86 0.81 -2.95
CA CYS A 212 -4.15 0.81 -3.66
C CYS A 212 -4.47 2.19 -4.23
N MET A 213 -4.27 3.24 -3.42
CA MET A 213 -4.57 4.63 -3.77
C MET A 213 -3.84 5.06 -5.06
N THR A 214 -2.57 4.67 -5.22
CA THR A 214 -1.81 5.00 -6.42
C THR A 214 -2.08 4.04 -7.57
N VAL A 215 -1.96 2.72 -7.32
CA VAL A 215 -1.97 1.71 -8.40
C VAL A 215 -3.39 1.35 -8.85
N CYS A 216 -4.37 1.32 -7.92
CA CYS A 216 -5.72 0.86 -8.22
C CYS A 216 -6.76 1.99 -8.23
N LEU A 217 -6.40 3.23 -7.88
CA LEU A 217 -7.30 4.38 -7.89
C LEU A 217 -6.76 5.50 -8.78
N ASN A 218 -5.68 6.19 -8.39
CA ASN A 218 -5.20 7.37 -9.11
C ASN A 218 -4.65 7.04 -10.52
N GLY A 219 -3.92 5.92 -10.66
CA GLY A 219 -3.41 5.46 -11.96
C GLY A 219 -4.53 5.17 -12.97
N PRO A 220 -5.51 4.32 -12.63
CA PRO A 220 -6.68 4.08 -13.47
C PRO A 220 -7.46 5.35 -13.84
N ILE A 221 -7.74 6.22 -12.87
CA ILE A 221 -8.47 7.47 -13.14
C ILE A 221 -7.67 8.38 -14.08
N ARG A 222 -6.35 8.49 -13.91
CA ARG A 222 -5.47 9.23 -14.81
C ARG A 222 -5.53 8.71 -16.25
N SER A 223 -5.66 7.39 -16.42
CA SER A 223 -5.64 6.70 -17.73
C SER A 223 -7.02 6.52 -18.34
N GLY A 224 -8.12 6.86 -17.67
CA GLY A 224 -9.48 6.62 -18.13
C GLY A 224 -9.92 5.17 -18.02
N SER A 225 -9.22 4.33 -17.24
CA SER A 225 -9.49 2.90 -17.04
C SER A 225 -10.62 2.66 -16.04
N THR A 226 -11.15 1.44 -15.99
CA THR A 226 -12.21 1.03 -15.05
C THR A 226 -11.63 0.40 -13.79
N ILE A 227 -12.10 0.80 -12.62
CA ILE A 227 -11.75 0.23 -11.31
C ILE A 227 -12.80 -0.83 -10.94
N LEU A 228 -12.36 -2.06 -10.64
CA LEU A 228 -13.21 -3.12 -10.12
C LEU A 228 -13.07 -3.15 -8.60
N ILE A 229 -14.00 -2.50 -7.90
CA ILE A 229 -13.94 -2.37 -6.44
C ILE A 229 -14.36 -3.68 -5.79
N VAL A 230 -13.46 -4.27 -5.01
CA VAL A 230 -13.73 -5.42 -4.13
C VAL A 230 -13.60 -4.95 -2.70
N GLN A 231 -14.68 -5.04 -1.93
CA GLN A 231 -14.75 -4.46 -0.58
C GLN A 231 -13.74 -5.07 0.38
N ARG A 232 -13.62 -6.40 0.36
CA ARG A 232 -12.68 -7.15 1.21
C ARG A 232 -12.09 -8.32 0.43
N PHE A 233 -10.86 -8.65 0.70
CA PHE A 233 -10.24 -9.80 0.08
C PHE A 233 -10.90 -11.10 0.53
N HIS A 234 -11.44 -11.82 -0.45
CA HIS A 234 -11.79 -13.23 -0.33
C HIS A 234 -11.34 -13.93 -1.63
N PRO A 235 -10.50 -14.97 -1.56
CA PRO A 235 -9.82 -15.49 -2.75
C PRO A 235 -10.78 -15.95 -3.85
N VAL A 236 -11.92 -16.58 -3.49
CA VAL A 236 -12.95 -17.01 -4.47
C VAL A 236 -13.61 -15.81 -5.14
N GLU A 237 -13.95 -14.77 -4.37
CA GLU A 237 -14.59 -13.55 -4.90
C GLU A 237 -13.66 -12.84 -5.87
N VAL A 238 -12.38 -12.67 -5.50
CA VAL A 238 -11.39 -12.02 -6.38
C VAL A 238 -11.22 -12.78 -7.70
N VAL A 239 -11.11 -14.11 -7.66
CA VAL A 239 -11.02 -14.93 -8.88
C VAL A 239 -12.28 -14.78 -9.73
N ASN A 240 -13.47 -14.75 -9.12
CA ASN A 240 -14.73 -14.53 -9.84
C ASN A 240 -14.75 -13.13 -10.49
N VAL A 241 -14.36 -12.09 -9.76
CA VAL A 241 -14.26 -10.72 -10.31
C VAL A 241 -13.29 -10.66 -11.49
N ILE A 242 -12.11 -11.28 -11.36
CA ILE A 242 -11.12 -11.34 -12.46
C ILE A 242 -11.75 -11.96 -13.71
N ARG A 243 -12.39 -13.12 -13.57
CA ARG A 243 -13.01 -13.86 -14.68
C ARG A 243 -14.21 -13.12 -15.27
N ASP A 244 -15.20 -12.80 -14.41
CA ASP A 244 -16.53 -12.36 -14.84
C ASP A 244 -16.51 -10.91 -15.33
N GLN A 245 -15.67 -10.07 -14.71
CA GLN A 245 -15.45 -8.68 -15.11
C GLN A 245 -14.31 -8.51 -16.11
N LYS A 246 -13.67 -9.59 -16.56
CA LYS A 246 -12.56 -9.57 -17.52
C LYS A 246 -11.48 -8.59 -17.10
N ALA A 247 -11.03 -8.69 -15.86
CA ALA A 247 -9.97 -7.83 -15.34
C ALA A 247 -8.70 -8.01 -16.18
N SER A 248 -8.02 -6.90 -16.46
CA SER A 248 -6.73 -6.88 -17.17
C SER A 248 -5.54 -6.67 -16.25
N CYS A 249 -5.78 -6.05 -15.09
CA CYS A 249 -4.75 -5.74 -14.10
C CYS A 249 -5.17 -6.20 -12.71
N PHE A 250 -4.26 -6.87 -12.00
CA PHE A 250 -4.42 -7.29 -10.62
C PHE A 250 -3.20 -6.88 -9.80
N ALA A 251 -3.42 -6.12 -8.72
CA ALA A 251 -2.42 -5.76 -7.74
C ALA A 251 -2.72 -6.43 -6.39
N GLY A 252 -1.74 -7.09 -5.80
CA GLY A 252 -1.92 -7.79 -4.54
C GLY A 252 -0.65 -7.84 -3.69
N VAL A 253 -0.78 -8.39 -2.49
CA VAL A 253 0.33 -8.74 -1.61
C VAL A 253 0.58 -10.25 -1.67
N PRO A 254 1.78 -10.75 -1.31
CA PRO A 254 2.12 -12.18 -1.44
C PRO A 254 1.09 -13.14 -0.82
N THR A 255 0.50 -12.77 0.32
CA THR A 255 -0.52 -13.58 0.98
C THR A 255 -1.79 -13.77 0.14
N MET A 256 -2.20 -12.76 -0.64
CA MET A 256 -3.34 -12.86 -1.55
C MET A 256 -3.06 -13.85 -2.67
N TYR A 257 -1.85 -13.79 -3.25
CA TYR A 257 -1.39 -14.75 -4.26
C TYR A 257 -1.36 -16.17 -3.71
N ASN A 258 -0.87 -16.35 -2.48
CA ASN A 258 -0.82 -17.65 -1.83
C ASN A 258 -2.22 -18.25 -1.62
N TYR A 259 -3.19 -17.47 -1.12
CA TYR A 259 -4.56 -17.93 -0.94
C TYR A 259 -5.24 -18.31 -2.26
N MET A 260 -5.05 -17.50 -3.33
CA MET A 260 -5.60 -17.84 -4.65
C MET A 260 -4.92 -19.09 -5.26
N LEU A 261 -3.61 -19.27 -5.05
CA LEU A 261 -2.88 -20.45 -5.50
C LEU A 261 -3.45 -21.74 -4.91
N GLN A 262 -3.90 -21.69 -3.66
CA GLN A 262 -4.44 -22.85 -2.94
C GLN A 262 -5.89 -23.20 -3.32
N LEU A 263 -6.59 -22.37 -4.09
CA LEU A 263 -7.95 -22.67 -4.54
C LEU A 263 -7.94 -23.79 -5.59
N PRO A 264 -8.57 -24.97 -5.31
CA PRO A 264 -8.63 -26.05 -6.28
C PRO A 264 -9.48 -25.71 -7.52
N SER A 265 -10.47 -24.82 -7.34
CA SER A 265 -11.41 -24.39 -8.40
C SER A 265 -10.83 -23.33 -9.33
N ALA A 266 -9.77 -22.62 -8.92
CA ALA A 266 -9.17 -21.58 -9.73
C ALA A 266 -8.21 -22.16 -10.78
N THR A 267 -8.40 -21.76 -12.03
CA THR A 267 -7.73 -22.30 -13.20
C THR A 267 -7.04 -21.20 -14.03
N ARG A 268 -6.20 -21.60 -14.97
CA ARG A 268 -5.57 -20.69 -15.93
C ARG A 268 -6.60 -19.90 -16.76
N ALA A 269 -7.76 -20.47 -17.04
CA ALA A 269 -8.80 -19.81 -17.82
C ALA A 269 -9.36 -18.57 -17.09
N ASP A 270 -9.43 -18.60 -15.76
CA ASP A 270 -9.93 -17.48 -14.96
C ASP A 270 -9.04 -16.24 -15.04
N PHE A 271 -7.74 -16.41 -15.33
CA PHE A 271 -6.75 -15.35 -15.46
C PHE A 271 -6.42 -15.00 -16.91
N SER A 272 -7.17 -15.51 -17.89
CA SER A 272 -6.84 -15.36 -19.32
C SER A 272 -6.84 -13.92 -19.83
N THR A 273 -7.52 -12.99 -19.15
CA THR A 273 -7.56 -11.56 -19.49
C THR A 273 -6.51 -10.73 -18.77
N ILE A 274 -5.86 -11.29 -17.73
CA ILE A 274 -4.84 -10.58 -16.96
C ILE A 274 -3.57 -10.41 -17.81
N ARG A 275 -3.20 -9.17 -18.07
CA ARG A 275 -1.93 -8.78 -18.71
C ARG A 275 -0.92 -8.21 -17.73
N VAL A 276 -1.40 -7.59 -16.64
CA VAL A 276 -0.57 -7.05 -15.57
C VAL A 276 -0.94 -7.70 -14.25
N CYS A 277 0.03 -8.34 -13.61
CA CYS A 277 -0.10 -8.91 -12.29
C CYS A 277 1.06 -8.38 -11.45
N CYS A 278 0.79 -7.61 -10.40
CA CYS A 278 1.85 -7.00 -9.61
C CYS A 278 1.78 -7.34 -8.12
N SER A 279 2.93 -7.51 -7.50
CA SER A 279 3.09 -7.74 -6.07
C SER A 279 3.92 -6.64 -5.43
N GLY A 280 3.49 -6.16 -4.28
CA GLY A 280 4.19 -5.14 -3.49
C GLY A 280 3.78 -5.17 -2.02
N GLY A 281 4.33 -4.23 -1.23
CA GLY A 281 4.03 -4.10 0.19
C GLY A 281 4.71 -5.13 1.10
N ALA A 282 5.12 -6.26 0.57
CA ALA A 282 5.95 -7.28 1.20
C ALA A 282 6.77 -8.01 0.12
N SER A 283 7.85 -8.65 0.52
CA SER A 283 8.68 -9.44 -0.41
C SER A 283 7.92 -10.66 -0.91
N MET A 284 7.95 -10.87 -2.22
CA MET A 284 7.34 -12.03 -2.87
C MET A 284 8.28 -13.23 -2.83
N PRO A 285 7.95 -14.31 -2.10
CA PRO A 285 8.79 -15.51 -2.15
C PRO A 285 8.90 -16.05 -3.57
N VAL A 286 10.14 -16.29 -4.02
CA VAL A 286 10.42 -16.71 -5.40
C VAL A 286 9.69 -18.01 -5.76
N GLU A 287 9.60 -18.94 -4.82
CA GLU A 287 8.89 -20.21 -5.00
C GLU A 287 7.36 -20.00 -5.20
N LEU A 288 6.76 -19.10 -4.42
CA LEU A 288 5.36 -18.72 -4.57
C LEU A 288 5.09 -18.09 -5.93
N LEU A 289 5.98 -17.18 -6.35
CA LEU A 289 5.90 -16.51 -7.65
C LEU A 289 5.89 -17.55 -8.78
N HIS A 290 6.84 -18.49 -8.79
CA HIS A 290 6.92 -19.52 -9.83
C HIS A 290 5.69 -20.43 -9.86
N LYS A 291 5.22 -20.91 -8.70
CA LYS A 291 4.02 -21.76 -8.61
C LYS A 291 2.76 -21.05 -9.12
N PHE A 292 2.62 -19.77 -8.79
CA PHE A 292 1.48 -18.97 -9.25
C PHE A 292 1.51 -18.77 -10.76
N GLU A 293 2.68 -18.41 -11.31
CA GLU A 293 2.88 -18.23 -12.75
C GLU A 293 2.65 -19.52 -13.54
N GLU A 294 3.12 -20.65 -13.03
CA GLU A 294 2.92 -21.95 -13.65
C GLU A 294 1.42 -22.33 -13.69
N LYS A 295 0.72 -22.19 -12.54
CA LYS A 295 -0.68 -22.56 -12.45
C LYS A 295 -1.56 -21.67 -13.32
N PHE A 296 -1.38 -20.34 -13.27
CA PHE A 296 -2.31 -19.40 -13.89
C PHE A 296 -1.85 -18.84 -15.23
N GLY A 297 -0.59 -19.03 -15.61
CA GLY A 297 -0.05 -18.60 -16.89
C GLY A 297 0.16 -17.09 -17.03
N VAL A 298 0.19 -16.36 -15.92
CA VAL A 298 0.45 -14.92 -15.84
C VAL A 298 1.88 -14.66 -15.38
N LYS A 299 2.35 -13.42 -15.52
CA LYS A 299 3.66 -12.98 -15.01
C LYS A 299 3.46 -11.99 -13.87
N ILE A 300 4.11 -12.23 -12.72
CA ILE A 300 4.05 -11.32 -11.59
C ILE A 300 5.26 -10.38 -11.63
N MET A 301 5.00 -9.08 -11.67
CA MET A 301 5.99 -8.05 -11.49
C MET A 301 6.03 -7.65 -10.03
N GLU A 302 7.18 -7.82 -9.39
CA GLU A 302 7.40 -7.36 -8.02
C GLU A 302 7.91 -5.92 -8.05
N GLY A 303 7.40 -5.10 -7.13
CA GLY A 303 7.85 -3.74 -6.92
C GLY A 303 8.06 -3.43 -5.45
N TYR A 304 8.82 -2.38 -5.19
CA TYR A 304 9.07 -1.87 -3.85
C TYR A 304 8.68 -0.40 -3.75
N GLY A 305 8.22 -0.05 -2.56
CA GLY A 305 7.89 1.31 -2.22
C GLY A 305 7.51 1.45 -0.74
N LEU A 306 7.33 2.70 -0.34
CA LEU A 306 6.98 3.09 1.02
C LEU A 306 6.05 4.30 0.98
N SER A 307 5.31 4.52 2.08
CA SER A 307 4.33 5.62 2.14
C SER A 307 4.96 6.97 1.88
N GLU A 308 6.19 7.15 2.34
CA GLU A 308 7.00 8.36 2.19
C GLU A 308 7.44 8.64 0.74
N ALA A 309 7.18 7.70 -0.19
CA ALA A 309 7.48 7.84 -1.62
C ALA A 309 6.27 7.62 -2.56
N ALA A 310 5.05 7.67 -2.08
CA ALA A 310 3.75 7.77 -2.76
C ALA A 310 3.27 6.62 -3.70
N PRO A 311 3.56 5.34 -3.60
CA PRO A 311 4.57 4.65 -2.81
C PRO A 311 5.78 4.19 -3.62
N ALA A 312 5.61 3.89 -4.94
CA ALA A 312 6.54 3.07 -5.71
C ALA A 312 7.82 3.82 -6.07
N THR A 313 8.96 3.13 -5.97
CA THR A 313 10.27 3.68 -6.34
C THR A 313 10.96 2.84 -7.40
N VAL A 314 10.82 1.52 -7.32
CA VAL A 314 11.35 0.55 -8.28
C VAL A 314 10.30 -0.50 -8.61
N PHE A 315 10.37 -1.05 -9.81
CA PHE A 315 9.43 -2.08 -10.26
C PHE A 315 10.05 -2.96 -11.35
N ASN A 316 9.73 -4.26 -11.36
CA ASN A 316 10.10 -5.12 -12.47
C ASN A 316 9.33 -4.71 -13.74
N PRO A 317 9.99 -4.55 -14.88
CA PRO A 317 9.36 -4.07 -16.11
C PRO A 317 8.37 -5.10 -16.67
N ILE A 318 7.28 -4.62 -17.29
CA ILE A 318 6.35 -5.47 -18.07
C ILE A 318 7.04 -6.01 -19.30
N ARG A 319 7.79 -5.13 -19.99
CA ARG A 319 8.57 -5.49 -21.18
C ARG A 319 10.04 -5.54 -20.86
N GLY A 320 10.72 -6.56 -21.36
CA GLY A 320 12.14 -6.77 -21.12
C GLY A 320 12.43 -7.84 -20.07
N THR A 321 13.57 -7.74 -19.43
CA THR A 321 14.02 -8.73 -18.45
C THR A 321 13.35 -8.48 -17.11
N ARG A 322 12.74 -9.51 -16.56
CA ARG A 322 12.21 -9.53 -15.19
C ARG A 322 13.07 -10.49 -14.38
N LYS A 323 13.55 -10.05 -13.22
CA LYS A 323 14.40 -10.86 -12.34
C LYS A 323 13.62 -11.25 -11.06
N PRO A 324 13.13 -12.49 -10.92
CA PRO A 324 12.53 -12.97 -9.68
C PRO A 324 13.44 -12.77 -8.47
N GLY A 325 12.85 -12.33 -7.35
CA GLY A 325 13.61 -11.99 -6.13
C GLY A 325 14.19 -10.56 -6.13
N SER A 326 14.20 -9.88 -7.30
CA SER A 326 14.46 -8.45 -7.41
C SER A 326 13.14 -7.68 -7.37
N VAL A 327 13.15 -6.48 -6.83
CA VAL A 327 12.03 -5.53 -6.88
C VAL A 327 12.06 -4.65 -8.14
N GLY A 328 12.99 -4.90 -9.06
CA GLY A 328 13.08 -4.26 -10.35
C GLY A 328 14.06 -3.10 -10.45
N ILE A 329 13.79 -2.19 -11.36
CA ILE A 329 14.59 -1.02 -11.71
C ILE A 329 13.84 0.27 -11.39
N ASP A 330 14.52 1.39 -11.45
CA ASP A 330 13.96 2.72 -11.20
C ASP A 330 12.71 3.00 -12.03
N LEU A 331 11.69 3.58 -11.38
CA LEU A 331 10.53 4.12 -12.07
C LEU A 331 10.88 5.37 -12.88
N PRO A 332 10.11 5.71 -13.93
CA PRO A 332 10.27 6.97 -14.64
C PRO A 332 10.29 8.19 -13.71
N GLY A 333 11.33 9.00 -13.78
CA GLY A 333 11.49 10.20 -12.94
C GLY A 333 11.97 9.95 -11.51
N VAL A 334 12.20 8.71 -11.11
CA VAL A 334 12.71 8.33 -9.79
C VAL A 334 14.13 7.80 -9.92
N THR A 335 14.97 8.08 -8.97
CA THR A 335 16.34 7.56 -8.89
C THR A 335 16.57 6.91 -7.55
N ASN A 336 17.10 5.69 -7.56
CA ASN A 336 17.46 4.96 -6.35
C ASN A 336 18.98 4.75 -6.29
N LYS A 337 19.54 4.81 -5.09
CA LYS A 337 20.94 4.48 -4.80
C LYS A 337 21.05 3.60 -3.58
N VAL A 338 22.12 2.84 -3.51
CA VAL A 338 22.50 2.08 -2.31
C VAL A 338 23.74 2.71 -1.74
N VAL A 339 23.67 3.12 -0.46
CA VAL A 339 24.73 3.91 0.18
C VAL A 339 25.21 3.29 1.48
N ASP A 340 26.46 3.62 1.82
CA ASP A 340 27.08 3.32 3.13
C ASP A 340 26.53 4.26 4.23
N PRO A 341 26.91 4.06 5.51
CA PRO A 341 26.49 4.95 6.60
C PRO A 341 26.93 6.41 6.45
N GLU A 342 28.00 6.66 5.70
CA GLU A 342 28.56 7.97 5.39
C GLU A 342 27.82 8.67 4.24
N GLY A 343 26.94 7.92 3.51
CA GLY A 343 26.15 8.42 2.40
C GLY A 343 26.83 8.28 1.04
N ASN A 344 27.93 7.55 0.94
CA ASN A 344 28.59 7.27 -0.33
C ASN A 344 27.95 6.09 -1.02
N GLU A 345 27.80 6.16 -2.35
CA GLU A 345 27.28 5.03 -3.14
C GLU A 345 28.21 3.83 -3.06
N VAL A 346 27.69 2.67 -2.65
CA VAL A 346 28.47 1.43 -2.56
C VAL A 346 28.66 0.79 -3.95
N PRO A 347 29.72 -0.03 -4.15
CA PRO A 347 29.90 -0.81 -5.35
C PRO A 347 28.69 -1.71 -5.68
N ARG A 348 28.47 -1.98 -6.96
CA ARG A 348 27.39 -2.90 -7.40
C ARG A 348 27.55 -4.26 -6.74
N GLY A 349 26.43 -4.81 -6.25
CA GLY A 349 26.38 -6.07 -5.52
C GLY A 349 26.57 -5.96 -4.01
N GLU A 350 27.15 -4.89 -3.51
CA GLU A 350 27.32 -4.65 -2.08
C GLU A 350 26.01 -4.18 -1.42
N VAL A 351 25.86 -4.48 -0.13
CA VAL A 351 24.69 -4.12 0.67
C VAL A 351 24.90 -2.76 1.35
N GLY A 352 23.91 -1.90 1.22
CA GLY A 352 23.85 -0.61 1.90
C GLY A 352 22.41 -0.18 2.12
N GLU A 353 22.20 1.05 2.60
CA GLU A 353 20.86 1.63 2.74
C GLU A 353 20.33 2.12 1.38
N LEU A 354 19.10 1.74 1.06
CA LEU A 354 18.41 2.25 -0.14
C LEU A 354 17.98 3.69 0.12
N ILE A 355 18.35 4.60 -0.78
CA ILE A 355 17.89 5.99 -0.76
C ILE A 355 17.19 6.33 -2.08
N VAL A 356 16.22 7.23 -2.01
CA VAL A 356 15.32 7.56 -3.13
C VAL A 356 15.30 9.07 -3.37
N TYR A 357 15.37 9.46 -4.63
CA TYR A 357 15.18 10.85 -5.07
C TYR A 357 14.16 10.88 -6.22
N GLY A 358 13.18 11.77 -6.14
CA GLY A 358 12.18 11.90 -7.20
C GLY A 358 11.00 12.79 -6.81
N PRO A 359 10.14 13.11 -7.79
CA PRO A 359 8.95 13.93 -7.54
C PRO A 359 7.91 13.24 -6.63
N ASN A 360 8.03 11.94 -6.42
CA ASN A 360 7.19 11.12 -5.56
C ASN A 360 7.58 11.17 -4.07
N VAL A 361 8.73 11.76 -3.72
CA VAL A 361 9.21 11.84 -2.32
C VAL A 361 8.40 12.86 -1.53
N MET A 362 7.97 12.48 -0.33
CA MET A 362 7.12 13.27 0.58
C MET A 362 7.69 14.67 0.89
N LEU A 363 6.82 15.57 1.31
CA LEU A 363 7.21 16.88 1.84
C LEU A 363 7.88 16.80 3.22
N GLY A 364 7.62 15.76 3.97
CA GLY A 364 8.13 15.51 5.33
C GLY A 364 7.08 14.89 6.24
N TYR A 365 7.39 14.76 7.52
CA TYR A 365 6.47 14.28 8.54
C TYR A 365 5.76 15.45 9.22
N LEU A 366 4.44 15.39 9.33
CA LEU A 366 3.60 16.42 9.92
C LEU A 366 3.98 16.69 11.38
N GLY A 367 4.36 17.94 11.68
CA GLY A 367 4.73 18.37 13.03
C GLY A 367 6.03 17.77 13.58
N LEU A 368 6.83 17.07 12.75
CA LEU A 368 8.04 16.35 13.17
C LEU A 368 9.27 16.78 12.34
N PRO A 369 9.81 18.01 12.56
CA PRO A 369 10.91 18.53 11.76
C PRO A 369 12.23 17.74 11.91
N GLU A 370 12.54 17.23 13.09
CA GLU A 370 13.77 16.48 13.33
C GLU A 370 13.73 15.10 12.65
N GLU A 371 12.59 14.41 12.71
CA GLU A 371 12.38 13.15 11.99
C GLU A 371 12.40 13.36 10.48
N THR A 372 11.85 14.48 10.02
CA THR A 372 11.90 14.88 8.61
C THR A 372 13.35 15.06 8.17
N LYS A 373 14.14 15.83 8.92
CA LYS A 373 15.56 16.05 8.65
C LYS A 373 16.38 14.76 8.71
N ALA A 374 16.01 13.83 9.58
CA ALA A 374 16.68 12.53 9.67
C ALA A 374 16.39 11.65 8.43
N ALA A 375 15.14 11.71 7.91
CA ALA A 375 14.70 10.92 6.77
C ALA A 375 15.05 11.58 5.42
N LEU A 376 15.01 12.92 5.32
CA LEU A 376 15.27 13.68 4.10
C LEU A 376 16.60 14.45 4.22
N LYS A 377 17.58 14.07 3.39
CA LYS A 377 18.90 14.73 3.36
C LYS A 377 19.21 15.12 1.92
N ASP A 378 19.38 16.40 1.67
CA ASP A 378 19.69 16.95 0.34
C ASP A 378 18.71 16.48 -0.77
N GLY A 379 17.42 16.35 -0.43
CA GLY A 379 16.36 15.87 -1.32
C GLY A 379 16.27 14.34 -1.46
N TRP A 380 17.18 13.58 -0.84
CA TRP A 380 17.15 12.12 -0.81
C TRP A 380 16.38 11.61 0.40
N LEU A 381 15.45 10.69 0.16
CA LEU A 381 14.75 9.94 1.21
C LEU A 381 15.57 8.71 1.61
N TYR A 382 16.01 8.68 2.86
CA TYR A 382 16.66 7.53 3.50
C TYR A 382 15.59 6.58 4.00
N THR A 383 15.47 5.41 3.36
CA THR A 383 14.31 4.52 3.55
C THR A 383 14.37 3.68 4.82
N GLY A 384 15.55 3.47 5.38
CA GLY A 384 15.80 2.52 6.47
C GLY A 384 15.76 1.06 6.02
N ASP A 385 15.64 0.80 4.74
CA ASP A 385 15.68 -0.54 4.15
C ASP A 385 17.07 -0.80 3.54
N LEU A 386 17.61 -1.98 3.79
CA LEU A 386 18.88 -2.45 3.21
C LEU A 386 18.62 -3.11 1.87
N ALA A 387 19.44 -2.75 0.90
CA ALA A 387 19.35 -3.28 -0.45
C ALA A 387 20.74 -3.49 -1.06
N ARG A 388 20.78 -4.21 -2.16
CA ARG A 388 21.90 -4.24 -3.09
C ARG A 388 21.37 -3.99 -4.51
N MET A 389 22.22 -3.45 -5.36
CA MET A 389 21.88 -3.21 -6.77
C MET A 389 22.87 -3.96 -7.66
N ASP A 390 22.37 -4.67 -8.67
CA ASP A 390 23.25 -5.39 -9.60
C ASP A 390 23.76 -4.48 -10.73
N GLU A 391 24.65 -5.03 -11.60
CA GLU A 391 25.28 -4.31 -12.71
C GLU A 391 24.26 -3.77 -13.73
N GLU A 392 23.07 -4.37 -13.82
CA GLU A 392 22.00 -3.94 -14.73
C GLU A 392 21.01 -2.96 -14.06
N GLY A 393 21.26 -2.57 -12.80
CA GLY A 393 20.43 -1.63 -12.04
C GLY A 393 19.22 -2.25 -11.31
N TYR A 394 19.10 -3.58 -11.27
CA TYR A 394 18.05 -4.24 -10.51
C TYR A 394 18.33 -4.18 -9.02
N VAL A 395 17.34 -3.71 -8.29
CA VAL A 395 17.38 -3.60 -6.82
C VAL A 395 16.86 -4.87 -6.17
N TYR A 396 17.58 -5.32 -5.14
CA TYR A 396 17.19 -6.45 -4.30
C TYR A 396 17.09 -5.94 -2.86
N ILE A 397 15.88 -5.94 -2.30
CA ILE A 397 15.70 -5.62 -0.88
C ILE A 397 16.24 -6.78 -0.06
N VAL A 398 17.18 -6.49 0.80
CA VAL A 398 17.83 -7.50 1.66
C VAL A 398 17.04 -7.67 2.94
N ASP A 399 16.80 -6.60 3.69
CA ASP A 399 15.90 -6.53 4.85
C ASP A 399 15.77 -5.09 5.35
N ARG A 400 15.07 -4.90 6.48
CA ARG A 400 15.07 -3.63 7.20
C ARG A 400 16.31 -3.51 8.09
N LYS A 401 16.94 -2.37 8.10
CA LYS A 401 18.11 -2.07 8.96
C LYS A 401 17.88 -2.44 10.43
N LYS A 402 16.66 -2.21 10.94
CA LYS A 402 16.27 -2.51 12.32
C LYS A 402 15.88 -3.97 12.60
N ASP A 403 15.64 -4.77 11.57
CA ASP A 403 15.23 -6.18 11.69
C ASP A 403 16.40 -7.14 11.47
N MET A 404 17.56 -6.64 11.07
CA MET A 404 18.80 -7.41 10.93
C MET A 404 19.16 -8.05 12.28
N ILE A 405 19.53 -9.32 12.24
CA ILE A 405 19.92 -10.11 13.41
C ILE A 405 21.43 -10.18 13.48
N LEU A 406 21.99 -9.95 14.66
CA LEU A 406 23.44 -9.97 14.87
C LEU A 406 23.87 -11.22 15.63
N VAL A 407 24.33 -12.26 14.91
CA VAL A 407 24.78 -13.52 15.48
C VAL A 407 26.28 -13.60 15.45
N ASP A 408 26.96 -13.68 16.60
CA ASP A 408 28.45 -13.70 16.70
C ASP A 408 29.15 -12.57 15.92
N GLY A 409 28.51 -11.41 15.79
CA GLY A 409 29.03 -10.29 14.99
C GLY A 409 28.74 -10.39 13.49
N TYR A 410 28.10 -11.47 13.02
CA TYR A 410 27.69 -11.63 11.63
C TYR A 410 26.25 -11.15 11.43
N ASN A 411 26.05 -10.41 10.33
CA ASN A 411 24.71 -9.99 9.92
C ASN A 411 23.94 -11.17 9.34
N VAL A 412 22.79 -11.46 9.93
CA VAL A 412 21.80 -12.38 9.40
C VAL A 412 20.55 -11.62 9.02
N TYR A 413 20.14 -11.77 7.79
CA TYR A 413 18.95 -11.11 7.26
C TYR A 413 17.77 -12.07 7.32
N PRO A 414 16.70 -11.75 8.09
CA PRO A 414 15.50 -12.59 8.21
C PRO A 414 14.99 -13.12 6.88
N ARG A 415 14.92 -12.25 5.85
CA ARG A 415 14.43 -12.61 4.53
C ARG A 415 15.24 -13.76 3.87
N GLU A 416 16.55 -13.78 4.02
CA GLU A 416 17.38 -14.86 3.46
C GLU A 416 17.00 -16.21 4.03
N VAL A 417 16.71 -16.27 5.33
CA VAL A 417 16.28 -17.49 6.00
C VAL A 417 14.85 -17.86 5.61
N GLU A 418 13.95 -16.87 5.53
CA GLU A 418 12.56 -17.04 5.08
C GLU A 418 12.50 -17.61 3.66
N GLU A 419 13.30 -17.12 2.71
CA GLU A 419 13.37 -17.64 1.34
C GLU A 419 13.76 -19.14 1.30
N VAL A 420 14.64 -19.58 2.18
CA VAL A 420 14.97 -21.01 2.29
C VAL A 420 13.80 -21.80 2.88
N LEU A 421 13.16 -21.28 3.92
CA LEU A 421 11.99 -21.92 4.53
C LEU A 421 10.83 -22.08 3.54
N TYR A 422 10.56 -21.09 2.69
CA TYR A 422 9.51 -21.16 1.66
C TYR A 422 9.76 -22.24 0.59
N GLN A 423 11.00 -22.71 0.42
CA GLN A 423 11.31 -23.83 -0.46
C GLN A 423 10.91 -25.20 0.14
N HIS A 424 10.65 -25.26 1.44
CA HIS A 424 10.23 -26.50 2.09
C HIS A 424 8.78 -26.85 1.74
N PRO A 425 8.48 -28.08 1.24
CA PRO A 425 7.15 -28.43 0.71
C PRO A 425 6.01 -28.35 1.72
N ALA A 426 6.31 -28.51 3.02
CA ALA A 426 5.32 -28.45 4.10
C ALA A 426 5.01 -27.02 4.57
N ILE A 427 5.81 -26.02 4.24
CA ILE A 427 5.64 -24.65 4.75
C ILE A 427 4.74 -23.83 3.82
N ILE A 428 3.73 -23.16 4.41
CA ILE A 428 2.85 -22.22 3.72
C ILE A 428 3.37 -20.79 3.90
N GLU A 429 3.71 -20.44 5.14
CA GLU A 429 4.19 -19.10 5.51
C GLU A 429 5.33 -19.23 6.53
N ALA A 430 6.28 -18.32 6.44
CA ALA A 430 7.41 -18.25 7.36
C ALA A 430 7.69 -16.81 7.76
N ALA A 431 8.10 -16.61 9.01
CA ALA A 431 8.63 -15.35 9.50
C ALA A 431 9.83 -15.62 10.41
N VAL A 432 10.86 -14.79 10.32
CA VAL A 432 12.11 -14.95 11.07
C VAL A 432 12.39 -13.68 11.87
N ILE A 433 12.81 -13.87 13.13
CA ILE A 433 13.22 -12.79 14.02
C ILE A 433 14.51 -13.14 14.76
N GLY A 434 15.22 -12.12 15.25
CA GLY A 434 16.27 -12.25 16.25
C GLY A 434 15.65 -12.35 17.64
N VAL A 435 16.18 -13.24 18.45
CA VAL A 435 15.89 -13.33 19.89
C VAL A 435 17.19 -13.24 20.67
N PRO A 436 17.19 -12.63 21.88
CA PRO A 436 18.41 -12.56 22.69
C PRO A 436 19.02 -13.95 22.97
N ASP A 437 20.33 -14.06 22.87
CA ASP A 437 21.11 -15.27 23.18
C ASP A 437 22.34 -14.88 24.01
N GLU A 438 22.52 -15.51 25.16
CA GLU A 438 23.59 -15.17 26.12
C GLU A 438 25.00 -15.41 25.56
N VAL A 439 25.16 -16.32 24.60
CA VAL A 439 26.46 -16.72 24.04
C VAL A 439 26.77 -15.98 22.75
N HIS A 440 25.76 -15.78 21.89
CA HIS A 440 25.94 -15.29 20.53
C HIS A 440 25.40 -13.87 20.29
N GLY A 441 24.92 -13.19 21.36
CA GLY A 441 24.23 -11.91 21.30
C GLY A 441 22.77 -12.06 20.87
N GLU A 442 22.53 -12.52 19.66
CA GLU A 442 21.21 -12.92 19.17
C GLU A 442 21.24 -14.31 18.56
N ALA A 443 20.07 -14.95 18.52
CA ALA A 443 19.83 -16.19 17.82
C ALA A 443 18.69 -16.04 16.82
N VAL A 444 18.75 -16.79 15.73
CA VAL A 444 17.69 -16.82 14.72
C VAL A 444 16.55 -17.71 15.21
N LYS A 445 15.33 -17.18 15.24
CA LYS A 445 14.10 -17.92 15.52
C LYS A 445 13.14 -17.83 14.33
N ALA A 446 12.65 -18.98 13.87
CA ALA A 446 11.68 -19.08 12.80
C ALA A 446 10.28 -19.42 13.35
N PHE A 447 9.26 -18.78 12.80
CA PHE A 447 7.85 -19.12 12.97
C PHE A 447 7.33 -19.63 11.64
N VAL A 448 6.69 -20.78 11.60
CA VAL A 448 6.21 -21.40 10.37
C VAL A 448 4.77 -21.86 10.49
N ALA A 449 3.96 -21.55 9.48
CA ALA A 449 2.63 -22.12 9.28
C ALA A 449 2.73 -23.26 8.27
N LEU A 450 2.16 -24.42 8.60
CA LEU A 450 2.28 -25.64 7.81
C LEU A 450 1.02 -25.91 6.98
N LYS A 451 1.21 -26.61 5.86
CA LYS A 451 0.15 -27.36 5.19
C LYS A 451 -0.28 -28.53 6.09
N GLU A 452 -1.32 -29.27 5.66
CA GLU A 452 -1.72 -30.53 6.29
C GLU A 452 -0.66 -31.65 6.08
N ILE A 453 0.61 -31.32 6.30
CA ILE A 453 1.76 -32.23 6.16
C ILE A 453 2.50 -32.23 7.50
N ALA A 454 2.56 -33.38 8.16
CA ALA A 454 3.32 -33.50 9.38
C ALA A 454 4.82 -33.38 9.07
N VAL A 455 5.50 -32.48 9.76
CA VAL A 455 6.96 -32.30 9.69
C VAL A 455 7.46 -31.94 11.08
N SER A 456 8.62 -32.45 11.44
CA SER A 456 9.26 -32.16 12.72
C SER A 456 10.14 -30.91 12.63
N GLN A 457 10.47 -30.32 13.79
CA GLN A 457 11.42 -29.24 13.87
C GLN A 457 12.80 -29.66 13.33
N GLU A 458 13.23 -30.86 13.63
CA GLU A 458 14.51 -31.42 13.20
C GLU A 458 14.60 -31.53 11.67
N GLU A 459 13.52 -31.93 11.01
CA GLU A 459 13.46 -31.98 9.54
C GLU A 459 13.59 -30.59 8.90
N ILE A 460 12.92 -29.57 9.44
CA ILE A 460 13.07 -28.21 8.96
C ILE A 460 14.48 -27.66 9.20
N LEU A 461 15.07 -27.94 10.38
CA LEU A 461 16.44 -27.52 10.70
C LEU A 461 17.46 -28.20 9.78
N SER A 462 17.29 -29.53 9.53
CA SER A 462 18.13 -30.28 8.59
C SER A 462 18.03 -29.68 7.17
N PHE A 463 16.82 -29.35 6.72
CA PHE A 463 16.62 -28.70 5.41
C PHE A 463 17.33 -27.34 5.31
N CYS A 464 17.33 -26.55 6.39
CA CYS A 464 18.05 -25.27 6.46
C CYS A 464 19.57 -25.50 6.48
N HIS A 465 20.04 -26.56 7.15
CA HIS A 465 21.46 -26.86 7.27
C HIS A 465 22.14 -27.10 5.92
N ASP A 466 21.42 -27.70 4.98
CA ASP A 466 21.94 -27.96 3.63
C ASP A 466 22.04 -26.74 2.74
N LYS A 467 21.41 -25.61 3.15
CA LYS A 467 21.21 -24.40 2.31
C LYS A 467 21.76 -23.11 2.91
N LEU A 468 21.96 -23.06 4.23
CA LEU A 468 22.37 -21.85 4.94
C LEU A 468 23.70 -22.06 5.67
N ALA A 469 24.48 -20.99 5.78
CA ALA A 469 25.64 -20.96 6.66
C ALA A 469 25.22 -21.21 8.12
N LYS A 470 26.06 -21.87 8.91
CA LYS A 470 25.75 -22.34 10.27
C LYS A 470 25.16 -21.25 11.18
N TYR A 471 25.66 -20.05 11.12
CA TYR A 471 25.20 -18.92 11.95
C TYR A 471 23.84 -18.34 11.52
N LYS A 472 23.36 -18.68 10.30
CA LYS A 472 22.05 -18.27 9.76
C LYS A 472 20.93 -19.27 10.05
N ILE A 473 21.29 -20.51 10.46
CA ILE A 473 20.31 -21.56 10.70
C ILE A 473 19.47 -21.19 11.93
N PRO A 474 18.13 -21.28 11.86
CA PRO A 474 17.30 -21.09 13.04
C PRO A 474 17.70 -22.02 14.18
N ARG A 475 17.83 -21.49 15.38
CA ARG A 475 18.02 -22.31 16.59
C ARG A 475 16.71 -22.86 17.15
N GLN A 476 15.62 -22.15 16.84
CA GLN A 476 14.29 -22.52 17.26
C GLN A 476 13.33 -22.39 16.06
N VAL A 477 12.44 -23.36 15.93
CA VAL A 477 11.34 -23.30 14.97
C VAL A 477 10.04 -23.46 15.76
N GLU A 478 9.17 -22.46 15.67
CA GLU A 478 7.86 -22.49 16.32
C GLU A 478 6.78 -22.71 15.26
N PHE A 479 5.93 -23.70 15.47
CA PHE A 479 4.79 -23.97 14.61
C PHE A 479 3.60 -23.13 15.06
N VAL A 480 3.03 -22.38 14.14
CA VAL A 480 1.87 -21.51 14.36
C VAL A 480 0.75 -21.88 13.40
N ALA A 481 -0.49 -21.71 13.85
CA ALA A 481 -1.64 -21.92 12.97
C ALA A 481 -1.70 -20.86 11.85
N GLU A 482 -1.38 -19.63 12.18
CA GLU A 482 -1.33 -18.48 11.27
C GLU A 482 -0.34 -17.43 11.81
N LEU A 483 0.38 -16.76 10.91
CA LEU A 483 1.25 -15.64 11.27
C LEU A 483 0.42 -14.35 11.46
N PRO A 484 0.77 -13.49 12.45
CA PRO A 484 0.08 -12.22 12.65
C PRO A 484 0.30 -11.30 11.45
N LYS A 485 -0.79 -10.72 10.96
CA LYS A 485 -0.79 -9.82 9.78
C LYS A 485 -1.47 -8.49 10.11
N ASN A 486 -1.05 -7.45 9.42
CA ASN A 486 -1.77 -6.18 9.42
C ASN A 486 -2.96 -6.22 8.43
N SER A 487 -3.72 -5.13 8.36
CA SER A 487 -4.88 -4.99 7.45
C SER A 487 -4.56 -5.09 5.96
N THR A 488 -3.29 -4.92 5.58
CA THR A 488 -2.84 -5.10 4.19
C THR A 488 -2.38 -6.52 3.89
N GLY A 489 -2.39 -7.43 4.88
CA GLY A 489 -1.91 -8.80 4.74
C GLY A 489 -0.40 -8.98 4.92
N LYS A 490 0.33 -7.94 5.37
CA LYS A 490 1.76 -8.01 5.67
C LYS A 490 1.99 -8.63 7.04
N ILE A 491 2.93 -9.59 7.13
CA ILE A 491 3.32 -10.23 8.38
C ILE A 491 3.92 -9.21 9.36
N LEU A 492 3.44 -9.23 10.61
CA LEU A 492 3.86 -8.33 11.69
C LEU A 492 4.95 -8.99 12.55
N ARG A 493 6.22 -8.92 12.14
CA ARG A 493 7.35 -9.47 12.91
C ARG A 493 7.41 -8.90 14.33
N ARG A 494 6.96 -7.65 14.54
CA ARG A 494 6.91 -7.04 15.89
C ARG A 494 6.06 -7.84 16.88
N SER A 495 4.94 -8.39 16.43
CA SER A 495 4.04 -9.20 17.27
C SER A 495 4.60 -10.59 17.59
N LEU A 496 5.70 -10.99 16.95
CA LEU A 496 6.39 -12.26 17.20
C LEU A 496 7.55 -12.10 18.21
N ARG A 497 7.90 -10.87 18.58
CA ARG A 497 8.98 -10.56 19.55
C ARG A 497 8.50 -10.44 20.99
N SER A 498 7.18 -10.63 21.21
CA SER A 498 6.54 -10.52 22.54
C SER A 498 6.50 -11.87 23.28
#